data_d1c1fb90b03c7d5e4cb0c4470af3be82
#
_entry.id   d1c1fb90b03c7d5e4cb0c4470af3be82
#
_cell.length_a   1.000
_cell.length_b   1.000
_cell.length_c   1.000
_cell.angle_alpha   90.00
_cell.angle_beta   90.00
_cell.angle_gamma   90.00
#
_symmetry.space_group_name_H-M   'P 1'
#
loop_
_entity.id
_entity.type
_entity.pdbx_description
1 polymer ?
#
loop_
_entity_poly.entity_id
_entity_poly.type
_entity_poly.pdbx_seq_one_letter_code
_entity_poly.pdbx_strand_id
1 'polypeptide(L)'
;MKALVVGGTGATGPLIIDGLLERGYEVTMLHRGVHEVDLPPEVEHVHADPHWLESLSGALEGRTFDVVLGVYGRLRITAEAMKGHTSRLISVGGAVAIYKGWMRITERHPQQWFEVSPVPIKEDHPLATAPGVDRFNERAREAERTVMQAHEAGHYNATHFRYPTVYGPRNVSPQEWSIIRRIRDGRKQIIVPGGGTTLVSRGFAQNVAHGVLLAVDSPEASAGQIYNIADESLTLTNGEWIRLVAQVMDHEFEFIEIPFDMLPPAFADAPPPTLFPYHQVMDLTKIKQQLGYRDVVPVEKGIELTVRWFSQNPLPPGGDVELLLGDPFNYEAEDRLIDMYCTDGEQLRQRLRQLPVSDVRFEHPYPHPRKPGDLR
;
A
#
# COMPACT_ATOMS: atom_id res chain seq x y z
N MET A 1 5.18 -19.15 25.67
CA MET A 1 4.88 -19.44 24.24
C MET A 1 6.00 -18.87 23.40
N LYS A 2 6.33 -19.51 22.25
CA LYS A 2 7.44 -19.10 21.38
C LYS A 2 6.89 -18.57 20.06
N ALA A 3 7.37 -17.42 19.62
CA ALA A 3 7.00 -16.82 18.34
C ALA A 3 8.24 -16.65 17.45
N LEU A 4 8.10 -16.93 16.17
CA LEU A 4 9.11 -16.61 15.16
C LEU A 4 8.57 -15.54 14.23
N VAL A 5 9.35 -14.47 14.03
CA VAL A 5 9.07 -13.44 13.02
C VAL A 5 10.11 -13.56 11.91
N VAL A 6 9.68 -13.96 10.72
CA VAL A 6 10.54 -14.07 9.53
C VAL A 6 10.45 -12.77 8.72
N GLY A 7 11.53 -12.04 8.61
CA GLY A 7 11.57 -10.67 8.13
C GLY A 7 11.42 -9.68 9.28
N GLY A 8 10.57 -8.66 9.13
CA GLY A 8 10.22 -7.79 10.28
C GLY A 8 11.13 -6.58 10.49
N THR A 9 12.03 -6.25 9.57
CA THR A 9 12.84 -5.02 9.64
C THR A 9 12.15 -3.78 9.04
N GLY A 10 10.98 -3.95 8.42
CA GLY A 10 10.17 -2.85 7.88
C GLY A 10 9.25 -2.21 8.91
N ALA A 11 8.40 -1.29 8.45
CA ALA A 11 7.55 -0.44 9.31
C ALA A 11 6.63 -1.20 10.28
N THR A 12 6.12 -2.38 9.92
CA THR A 12 5.20 -3.16 10.76
C THR A 12 5.91 -4.16 11.67
N GLY A 13 7.13 -4.57 11.32
CA GLY A 13 7.83 -5.65 12.03
C GLY A 13 8.12 -5.39 13.51
N PRO A 14 8.78 -4.27 13.86
CA PRO A 14 9.03 -3.94 15.26
C PRO A 14 7.73 -3.86 16.07
N LEU A 15 6.66 -3.28 15.50
CA LEU A 15 5.35 -3.17 16.15
C LEU A 15 4.68 -4.52 16.39
N ILE A 16 4.87 -5.47 15.48
CA ILE A 16 4.42 -6.86 15.65
C ILE A 16 5.23 -7.54 16.75
N ILE A 17 6.55 -7.35 16.76
CA ILE A 17 7.44 -7.93 17.77
C ILE A 17 7.08 -7.41 19.17
N ASP A 18 6.93 -6.08 19.33
CA ASP A 18 6.50 -5.46 20.58
C ASP A 18 5.15 -6.04 21.04
N GLY A 19 4.18 -6.14 20.13
CA GLY A 19 2.87 -6.71 20.45
C GLY A 19 2.91 -8.21 20.80
N LEU A 20 3.86 -8.99 20.30
CA LEU A 20 4.07 -10.38 20.70
C LEU A 20 4.71 -10.46 22.10
N LEU A 21 5.68 -9.61 22.39
CA LEU A 21 6.29 -9.50 23.72
C LEU A 21 5.25 -9.12 24.79
N GLU A 22 4.39 -8.14 24.51
CA GLU A 22 3.27 -7.74 25.37
C GLU A 22 2.30 -8.90 25.65
N ARG A 23 2.18 -9.88 24.74
CA ARG A 23 1.38 -11.10 24.88
C ARG A 23 2.13 -12.24 25.59
N GLY A 24 3.34 -11.99 26.03
CA GLY A 24 4.18 -12.95 26.78
C GLY A 24 4.83 -14.02 25.90
N TYR A 25 5.04 -13.74 24.59
CA TYR A 25 5.83 -14.62 23.74
C TYR A 25 7.32 -14.40 23.95
N GLU A 26 8.08 -15.49 23.93
CA GLU A 26 9.51 -15.45 23.66
C GLU A 26 9.69 -15.29 22.16
N VAL A 27 10.24 -14.15 21.73
CA VAL A 27 10.28 -13.79 20.31
C VAL A 27 11.66 -14.04 19.71
N THR A 28 11.70 -14.81 18.64
CA THR A 28 12.87 -14.95 17.77
C THR A 28 12.60 -14.21 16.47
N MET A 29 13.50 -13.32 16.06
CA MET A 29 13.47 -12.65 14.75
C MET A 29 14.50 -13.28 13.82
N LEU A 30 14.03 -13.75 12.66
CA LEU A 30 14.91 -14.30 11.62
C LEU A 30 14.98 -13.32 10.45
N HIS A 31 16.18 -12.83 10.14
CA HIS A 31 16.44 -11.86 9.08
C HIS A 31 17.85 -12.05 8.48
N ARG A 32 18.12 -11.34 7.36
CA ARG A 32 19.39 -11.49 6.65
C ARG A 32 20.58 -10.72 7.27
N GLY A 33 20.33 -9.86 8.26
CA GLY A 33 21.37 -8.97 8.80
C GLY A 33 21.74 -7.78 7.88
N VAL A 34 20.97 -7.52 6.82
CA VAL A 34 21.25 -6.40 5.88
C VAL A 34 20.70 -5.07 6.41
N HIS A 35 19.57 -5.14 7.11
CA HIS A 35 18.95 -3.99 7.77
C HIS A 35 18.73 -4.38 9.22
N GLU A 36 19.46 -3.72 10.10
CA GLU A 36 19.29 -3.86 11.54
C GLU A 36 18.22 -2.89 12.03
N VAL A 37 17.49 -3.30 13.05
CA VAL A 37 16.52 -2.48 13.77
C VAL A 37 16.77 -2.63 15.26
N ASP A 38 16.64 -1.54 15.99
CA ASP A 38 16.69 -1.59 17.44
C ASP A 38 15.44 -2.29 17.96
N LEU A 39 15.64 -3.43 18.60
CA LEU A 39 14.60 -4.23 19.25
C LEU A 39 14.92 -4.40 20.72
N PRO A 40 13.93 -4.73 21.57
CA PRO A 40 14.17 -5.09 22.96
C PRO A 40 15.22 -6.20 23.08
N PRO A 41 16.12 -6.13 24.07
CA PRO A 41 17.26 -7.06 24.21
C PRO A 41 16.86 -8.52 24.47
N GLU A 42 15.61 -8.77 24.86
CA GLU A 42 15.04 -10.11 25.01
C GLU A 42 14.68 -10.79 23.69
N VAL A 43 14.69 -10.08 22.55
CA VAL A 43 14.44 -10.67 21.24
C VAL A 43 15.69 -11.40 20.74
N GLU A 44 15.54 -12.70 20.47
CA GLU A 44 16.61 -13.47 19.86
C GLU A 44 16.73 -13.11 18.36
N HIS A 45 17.95 -12.79 17.92
CA HIS A 45 18.23 -12.58 16.49
C HIS A 45 18.86 -13.82 15.86
N VAL A 46 18.25 -14.31 14.79
CA VAL A 46 18.76 -15.41 13.98
C VAL A 46 19.03 -14.92 12.57
N HIS A 47 20.28 -15.00 12.13
CA HIS A 47 20.68 -14.60 10.80
C HIS A 47 20.58 -15.78 9.82
N ALA A 48 19.65 -15.69 8.88
CA ALA A 48 19.48 -16.64 7.77
C ALA A 48 18.88 -15.94 6.56
N ASP A 49 19.14 -16.45 5.37
CA ASP A 49 18.54 -15.91 4.17
C ASP A 49 17.21 -16.63 3.82
N PRO A 50 16.04 -15.97 4.02
CA PRO A 50 14.73 -16.55 3.73
C PRO A 50 14.47 -16.74 2.23
N HIS A 51 15.41 -16.39 1.37
CA HIS A 51 15.34 -16.67 -0.05
C HIS A 51 15.73 -18.11 -0.40
N TRP A 52 16.36 -18.83 0.52
CA TRP A 52 16.86 -20.18 0.29
C TRP A 52 16.31 -21.14 1.35
N LEU A 53 15.66 -22.22 0.87
CA LEU A 53 15.08 -23.22 1.76
C LEU A 53 16.11 -23.86 2.70
N GLU A 54 17.28 -24.18 2.18
CA GLU A 54 18.39 -24.77 2.95
C GLU A 54 18.86 -23.87 4.09
N SER A 55 18.95 -22.55 3.84
CA SER A 55 19.33 -21.56 4.85
C SER A 55 18.30 -21.49 5.98
N LEU A 56 17.00 -21.46 5.63
CA LEU A 56 15.93 -21.48 6.61
C LEU A 56 15.90 -22.80 7.37
N SER A 57 15.94 -23.93 6.70
CA SER A 57 15.89 -25.25 7.34
C SER A 57 17.04 -25.45 8.30
N GLY A 58 18.25 -25.03 7.95
CA GLY A 58 19.40 -25.09 8.84
C GLY A 58 19.25 -24.20 10.08
N ALA A 59 18.73 -22.99 9.92
CA ALA A 59 18.49 -22.07 11.03
C ALA A 59 17.37 -22.53 11.99
N LEU A 60 16.47 -23.37 11.50
CA LEU A 60 15.30 -23.86 12.24
C LEU A 60 15.48 -25.26 12.79
N GLU A 61 16.61 -25.93 12.53
CA GLU A 61 16.85 -27.29 12.98
C GLU A 61 16.66 -27.43 14.50
N GLY A 62 15.81 -28.38 14.90
CA GLY A 62 15.46 -28.63 16.30
C GLY A 62 14.59 -27.56 16.97
N ARG A 63 14.13 -26.56 16.25
CA ARG A 63 13.28 -25.47 16.78
C ARG A 63 11.82 -25.68 16.43
N THR A 64 10.94 -25.35 17.36
CA THR A 64 9.48 -25.29 17.15
C THR A 64 8.90 -24.02 17.76
N PHE A 65 7.82 -23.52 17.18
CA PHE A 65 7.18 -22.27 17.57
C PHE A 65 5.67 -22.46 17.67
N ASP A 66 5.05 -21.80 18.65
CA ASP A 66 3.59 -21.78 18.81
C ASP A 66 2.94 -20.96 17.69
N VAL A 67 3.61 -19.89 17.22
CA VAL A 67 3.19 -19.07 16.10
C VAL A 67 4.39 -18.59 15.28
N VAL A 68 4.21 -18.57 13.96
CA VAL A 68 5.17 -17.98 13.03
C VAL A 68 4.49 -16.87 12.23
N LEU A 69 5.15 -15.72 12.16
CA LEU A 69 4.72 -14.58 11.35
C LEU A 69 5.70 -14.38 10.20
N GLY A 70 5.22 -14.56 8.96
CA GLY A 70 5.97 -14.27 7.75
C GLY A 70 5.70 -12.84 7.31
N VAL A 71 6.58 -11.91 7.70
CA VAL A 71 6.45 -10.48 7.42
C VAL A 71 7.38 -10.11 6.27
N TYR A 72 6.90 -10.26 5.05
CA TYR A 72 7.68 -10.10 3.83
C TYR A 72 8.79 -11.14 3.62
N GLY A 73 9.36 -11.14 2.45
CA GLY A 73 10.31 -12.11 2.00
C GLY A 73 9.68 -13.09 1.00
N ARG A 74 10.37 -14.18 0.73
CA ARG A 74 9.83 -15.21 -0.17
C ARG A 74 8.91 -16.16 0.61
N LEU A 75 7.70 -15.70 0.89
CA LEU A 75 6.70 -16.46 1.67
C LEU A 75 6.50 -17.89 1.19
N ARG A 76 6.64 -18.16 -0.09
CA ARG A 76 6.62 -19.53 -0.64
C ARG A 76 7.66 -20.42 0.02
N ILE A 77 8.88 -19.91 0.18
CA ILE A 77 9.98 -20.66 0.83
C ILE A 77 9.75 -20.76 2.32
N THR A 78 9.32 -19.65 2.94
CA THR A 78 8.95 -19.64 4.37
C THR A 78 7.83 -20.65 4.63
N ALA A 79 6.75 -20.65 3.85
CA ALA A 79 5.64 -21.57 4.00
C ALA A 79 6.07 -23.04 3.94
N GLU A 80 7.01 -23.36 3.05
CA GLU A 80 7.57 -24.72 2.93
C GLU A 80 8.45 -25.06 4.14
N ALA A 81 9.35 -24.17 4.52
CA ALA A 81 10.26 -24.37 5.64
C ALA A 81 9.56 -24.52 6.99
N MET A 82 8.38 -23.89 7.16
CA MET A 82 7.64 -23.94 8.42
C MET A 82 6.88 -25.24 8.67
N LYS A 83 6.76 -26.13 7.70
CA LYS A 83 6.12 -27.44 7.87
C LYS A 83 6.84 -28.26 8.94
N GLY A 84 6.10 -28.67 9.97
CA GLY A 84 6.63 -29.39 11.13
C GLY A 84 7.32 -28.51 12.20
N HIS A 85 7.50 -27.21 11.97
CA HIS A 85 8.09 -26.29 12.93
C HIS A 85 7.07 -25.45 13.68
N THR A 86 5.84 -25.37 13.19
CA THR A 86 4.74 -24.63 13.81
C THR A 86 3.40 -25.26 13.49
N SER A 87 2.43 -25.07 14.38
CA SER A 87 1.00 -25.34 14.12
C SER A 87 0.25 -24.11 13.61
N ARG A 88 0.87 -22.92 13.60
CA ARG A 88 0.23 -21.65 13.27
C ARG A 88 1.13 -20.76 12.42
N LEU A 89 0.71 -20.43 11.19
CA LEU A 89 1.40 -19.50 10.30
C LEU A 89 0.52 -18.30 9.97
N ILE A 90 0.96 -17.10 10.29
CA ILE A 90 0.36 -15.83 9.85
C ILE A 90 1.29 -15.19 8.85
N SER A 91 0.79 -14.86 7.67
CA SER A 91 1.61 -14.32 6.60
C SER A 91 1.03 -13.03 6.02
N VAL A 92 1.89 -12.20 5.45
CA VAL A 92 1.48 -10.96 4.81
C VAL A 92 1.95 -10.90 3.37
N GLY A 93 1.09 -10.42 2.47
CA GLY A 93 1.39 -10.16 1.06
C GLY A 93 0.84 -8.82 0.62
N GLY A 94 1.26 -8.34 -0.57
CA GLY A 94 0.80 -7.06 -1.10
C GLY A 94 -0.51 -7.18 -1.88
N ALA A 95 -1.60 -6.59 -1.39
CA ALA A 95 -2.88 -6.57 -2.09
C ALA A 95 -2.83 -5.80 -3.40
N VAL A 96 -2.07 -4.71 -3.43
CA VAL A 96 -1.92 -3.83 -4.61
C VAL A 96 -1.43 -4.57 -5.85
N ALA A 97 -0.78 -5.72 -5.64
CA ALA A 97 -0.15 -6.48 -6.70
C ALA A 97 -0.99 -7.63 -7.26
N ILE A 98 -2.08 -8.03 -6.61
CA ILE A 98 -2.69 -9.32 -6.94
C ILE A 98 -4.11 -9.24 -7.51
N TYR A 99 -4.86 -8.18 -7.24
CA TYR A 99 -6.22 -8.06 -7.73
C TYR A 99 -6.28 -7.74 -9.23
N LYS A 100 -7.20 -8.41 -9.92
CA LYS A 100 -7.54 -8.06 -11.30
C LYS A 100 -8.06 -6.61 -11.34
N GLY A 101 -7.49 -5.81 -12.24
CA GLY A 101 -7.79 -4.38 -12.35
C GLY A 101 -6.89 -3.46 -11.48
N TRP A 102 -6.06 -4.02 -10.61
CA TRP A 102 -5.09 -3.27 -9.80
C TRP A 102 -3.64 -3.49 -10.26
N MET A 103 -3.47 -3.95 -11.47
CA MET A 103 -2.15 -4.21 -12.02
C MET A 103 -1.36 -2.91 -12.23
N ARG A 104 -0.07 -2.97 -11.93
CA ARG A 104 0.87 -1.97 -12.39
C ARG A 104 0.89 -2.01 -13.91
N ILE A 105 0.61 -0.88 -14.56
CA ILE A 105 0.64 -0.77 -16.01
C ILE A 105 2.10 -0.63 -16.41
N THR A 106 2.76 -1.78 -16.70
CA THR A 106 4.15 -1.81 -17.16
C THR A 106 4.26 -1.61 -18.68
N GLU A 107 3.17 -1.88 -19.41
CA GLU A 107 3.07 -1.63 -20.85
C GLU A 107 1.83 -0.78 -21.10
N ARG A 108 2.00 0.30 -21.85
CA ARG A 108 0.90 1.20 -22.25
C ARG A 108 0.04 0.54 -23.30
N HIS A 109 -0.81 -0.39 -22.90
CA HIS A 109 -1.92 -0.83 -23.74
C HIS A 109 -3.13 0.06 -23.41
N PRO A 110 -3.61 0.87 -24.36
CA PRO A 110 -4.81 1.70 -24.15
C PRO A 110 -6.03 0.92 -23.67
N GLN A 111 -6.11 -0.37 -24.00
CA GLN A 111 -7.18 -1.27 -23.56
C GLN A 111 -7.09 -1.70 -22.10
N GLN A 112 -5.93 -1.61 -21.44
CA GLN A 112 -5.76 -1.97 -20.02
C GLN A 112 -6.25 -0.86 -19.08
N TRP A 113 -6.41 0.34 -19.55
CA TRP A 113 -6.95 1.48 -18.79
C TRP A 113 -8.45 1.34 -18.46
N PHE A 114 -9.13 0.33 -18.99
CA PHE A 114 -10.56 0.13 -18.87
C PHE A 114 -10.99 -1.11 -18.07
N GLU A 115 -10.06 -1.87 -17.49
CA GLU A 115 -10.45 -2.91 -16.54
C GLU A 115 -10.85 -2.26 -15.21
N VAL A 116 -12.14 -1.98 -15.09
CA VAL A 116 -12.72 -1.36 -13.90
C VAL A 116 -12.90 -2.44 -12.84
N SER A 117 -12.27 -2.25 -11.67
CA SER A 117 -12.54 -3.06 -10.49
C SER A 117 -13.71 -2.48 -9.70
N PRO A 118 -14.47 -3.31 -8.97
CA PRO A 118 -15.43 -2.81 -7.97
C PRO A 118 -14.75 -1.91 -6.95
N VAL A 119 -15.52 -0.97 -6.39
CA VAL A 119 -15.07 -0.09 -5.31
C VAL A 119 -16.13 -0.15 -4.19
N PRO A 120 -15.81 -0.71 -3.03
CA PRO A 120 -14.56 -1.37 -2.64
C PRO A 120 -14.41 -2.80 -3.19
N ILE A 121 -13.17 -3.33 -3.16
CA ILE A 121 -12.83 -4.69 -3.59
C ILE A 121 -12.78 -5.66 -2.41
N LYS A 122 -13.41 -6.82 -2.54
CA LYS A 122 -13.42 -7.88 -1.51
C LYS A 122 -12.34 -8.91 -1.75
N GLU A 123 -12.09 -9.76 -0.74
CA GLU A 123 -11.06 -10.81 -0.80
C GLU A 123 -11.36 -11.89 -1.85
N ASP A 124 -12.62 -12.11 -2.20
CA ASP A 124 -13.07 -13.07 -3.22
C ASP A 124 -13.01 -12.51 -4.66
N HIS A 125 -12.62 -11.25 -4.83
CA HIS A 125 -12.45 -10.67 -6.16
C HIS A 125 -11.39 -11.42 -6.95
N PRO A 126 -11.58 -11.65 -8.27
CA PRO A 126 -10.61 -12.33 -9.11
C PRO A 126 -9.21 -11.73 -9.03
N LEU A 127 -8.21 -12.61 -9.01
CA LEU A 127 -6.81 -12.22 -9.04
C LEU A 127 -6.35 -11.96 -10.47
N ALA A 128 -5.35 -11.11 -10.64
CA ALA A 128 -4.75 -10.83 -11.95
C ALA A 128 -4.00 -12.06 -12.48
N THR A 129 -4.48 -12.65 -13.57
CA THR A 129 -3.92 -13.89 -14.16
C THR A 129 -3.49 -13.71 -15.61
N ALA A 130 -3.65 -12.51 -16.18
CA ALA A 130 -3.38 -12.28 -17.61
C ALA A 130 -1.88 -12.34 -17.97
N PRO A 131 -1.53 -12.66 -19.23
CA PRO A 131 -0.19 -12.44 -19.77
C PRO A 131 0.21 -10.96 -19.62
N GLY A 132 1.46 -10.69 -19.23
CA GLY A 132 1.95 -9.33 -18.98
C GLY A 132 1.84 -8.86 -17.52
N VAL A 133 1.30 -9.69 -16.63
CA VAL A 133 1.44 -9.49 -15.17
C VAL A 133 2.93 -9.57 -14.82
N ASP A 134 3.44 -8.57 -14.12
CA ASP A 134 4.84 -8.56 -13.76
C ASP A 134 5.20 -9.74 -12.80
N ARG A 135 6.49 -10.04 -12.73
CA ARG A 135 7.00 -11.15 -11.89
C ARG A 135 6.68 -10.96 -10.40
N PHE A 136 6.51 -9.72 -9.96
CA PHE A 136 6.17 -9.44 -8.56
C PHE A 136 4.75 -9.91 -8.25
N ASN A 137 3.80 -9.62 -9.13
CA ASN A 137 2.40 -10.03 -9.01
C ASN A 137 2.27 -11.56 -9.05
N GLU A 138 2.98 -12.22 -9.97
CA GLU A 138 2.98 -13.69 -10.03
C GLU A 138 3.51 -14.31 -8.73
N ARG A 139 4.62 -13.78 -8.20
CA ARG A 139 5.21 -14.26 -6.95
C ARG A 139 4.34 -14.03 -5.75
N ALA A 140 3.65 -12.87 -5.67
CA ALA A 140 2.74 -12.58 -4.58
C ALA A 140 1.55 -13.56 -4.55
N ARG A 141 0.94 -13.84 -5.72
CA ARG A 141 -0.14 -14.83 -5.84
C ARG A 141 0.33 -16.26 -5.54
N GLU A 142 1.52 -16.62 -6.03
CA GLU A 142 2.10 -17.93 -5.76
C GLU A 142 2.36 -18.11 -4.27
N ALA A 143 2.84 -17.08 -3.59
CA ALA A 143 3.10 -17.10 -2.16
C ALA A 143 1.81 -17.31 -1.35
N GLU A 144 0.77 -16.53 -1.62
CA GLU A 144 -0.54 -16.68 -0.99
C GLU A 144 -1.08 -18.11 -1.21
N ARG A 145 -1.07 -18.57 -2.47
CA ARG A 145 -1.53 -19.92 -2.81
C ARG A 145 -0.76 -21.01 -2.05
N THR A 146 0.56 -20.89 -1.96
CA THR A 146 1.39 -21.90 -1.27
C THR A 146 1.07 -21.97 0.22
N VAL A 147 0.87 -20.80 0.88
CA VAL A 147 0.48 -20.73 2.29
C VAL A 147 -0.88 -21.41 2.51
N MET A 148 -1.87 -21.09 1.67
CA MET A 148 -3.23 -21.63 1.83
C MET A 148 -3.31 -23.12 1.49
N GLN A 149 -2.59 -23.60 0.48
CA GLN A 149 -2.49 -25.02 0.18
C GLN A 149 -1.86 -25.84 1.32
N ALA A 150 -0.85 -25.29 1.99
CA ALA A 150 -0.25 -25.95 3.15
C ALA A 150 -1.23 -26.01 4.35
N HIS A 151 -2.08 -24.98 4.51
CA HIS A 151 -3.19 -25.02 5.47
C HIS A 151 -4.20 -26.13 5.12
N GLU A 152 -4.67 -26.19 3.88
CA GLU A 152 -5.62 -27.20 3.40
C GLU A 152 -5.07 -28.62 3.54
N ALA A 153 -3.75 -28.78 3.37
CA ALA A 153 -3.06 -30.05 3.58
C ALA A 153 -2.84 -30.40 5.07
N GLY A 154 -3.23 -29.54 6.00
CA GLY A 154 -3.14 -29.77 7.44
C GLY A 154 -1.74 -29.61 8.04
N HIS A 155 -0.80 -28.96 7.34
CA HIS A 155 0.54 -28.76 7.87
C HIS A 155 0.59 -27.75 9.01
N TYR A 156 -0.26 -26.73 8.95
CA TYR A 156 -0.45 -25.71 9.99
C TYR A 156 -1.78 -24.95 9.75
N ASN A 157 -2.29 -24.28 10.78
CA ASN A 157 -3.38 -23.33 10.64
C ASN A 157 -2.80 -22.02 10.05
N ALA A 158 -3.27 -21.60 8.87
CA ALA A 158 -2.79 -20.38 8.22
C ALA A 158 -3.78 -19.23 8.27
N THR A 159 -3.25 -18.02 8.33
CA THR A 159 -3.96 -16.77 8.01
C THR A 159 -3.09 -15.93 7.08
N HIS A 160 -3.69 -15.33 6.05
CA HIS A 160 -2.97 -14.46 5.13
C HIS A 160 -3.58 -13.05 5.11
N PHE A 161 -2.72 -12.03 5.23
CA PHE A 161 -3.14 -10.64 5.12
C PHE A 161 -2.66 -10.04 3.80
N ARG A 162 -3.56 -9.41 3.08
CA ARG A 162 -3.28 -8.60 1.90
C ARG A 162 -3.06 -7.16 2.34
N TYR A 163 -1.79 -6.78 2.44
CA TYR A 163 -1.40 -5.44 2.88
C TYR A 163 -1.72 -4.38 1.84
N PRO A 164 -2.14 -3.18 2.28
CA PRO A 164 -2.31 -2.01 1.43
C PRO A 164 -0.95 -1.38 1.11
N THR A 165 -0.96 -0.19 0.54
CA THR A 165 0.19 0.71 0.62
C THR A 165 0.37 1.12 2.07
N VAL A 166 1.36 0.51 2.73
CA VAL A 166 1.69 0.82 4.13
C VAL A 166 2.46 2.12 4.20
N TYR A 167 2.14 2.95 5.19
CA TYR A 167 2.88 4.15 5.52
C TYR A 167 3.23 4.16 7.02
N GLY A 168 4.23 4.94 7.40
CA GLY A 168 4.67 5.02 8.78
C GLY A 168 6.18 5.20 8.91
N PRO A 169 6.66 5.47 10.12
CA PRO A 169 8.09 5.50 10.43
C PRO A 169 8.81 4.24 9.96
N ARG A 170 10.04 4.38 9.48
CA ARG A 170 10.90 3.27 9.01
C ARG A 170 10.36 2.51 7.79
N ASN A 171 9.37 3.06 7.07
CA ASN A 171 8.90 2.43 5.85
C ASN A 171 10.03 2.36 4.82
N VAL A 172 10.21 1.18 4.23
CA VAL A 172 11.27 0.92 3.23
C VAL A 172 10.89 1.35 1.80
N SER A 173 9.65 1.74 1.59
CA SER A 173 9.15 2.29 0.32
C SER A 173 8.15 3.43 0.58
N PRO A 174 8.64 4.53 1.20
CA PRO A 174 7.78 5.61 1.69
C PRO A 174 7.32 6.52 0.55
N GLN A 175 6.13 6.27 0.01
CA GLN A 175 5.56 7.08 -1.08
C GLN A 175 5.42 8.56 -0.70
N GLU A 176 5.17 8.85 0.57
CA GLU A 176 5.13 10.19 1.16
C GLU A 176 6.45 10.96 1.00
N TRP A 177 7.57 10.25 0.85
CA TRP A 177 8.87 10.88 0.62
C TRP A 177 8.91 11.69 -0.68
N SER A 178 8.23 11.26 -1.71
CA SER A 178 8.11 12.04 -2.96
C SER A 178 7.51 13.43 -2.74
N ILE A 179 6.61 13.56 -1.77
CA ILE A 179 6.00 14.84 -1.39
C ILE A 179 6.95 15.61 -0.47
N ILE A 180 7.43 14.95 0.60
CA ILE A 180 8.34 15.53 1.60
C ILE A 180 9.61 16.08 0.93
N ARG A 181 10.19 15.31 0.00
CA ARG A 181 11.40 15.72 -0.72
C ARG A 181 11.17 16.98 -1.56
N ARG A 182 10.04 17.09 -2.28
CA ARG A 182 9.70 18.30 -3.04
C ARG A 182 9.56 19.52 -2.16
N ILE A 183 8.95 19.38 -0.98
CA ILE A 183 8.84 20.47 0.00
C ILE A 183 10.22 20.91 0.48
N ARG A 184 11.09 19.96 0.82
CA ARG A 184 12.46 20.23 1.27
C ARG A 184 13.31 20.92 0.21
N ASP A 185 13.10 20.56 -1.07
CA ASP A 185 13.76 21.16 -2.22
C ASP A 185 13.12 22.49 -2.66
N GLY A 186 12.12 22.98 -1.91
CA GLY A 186 11.51 24.30 -2.11
C GLY A 186 10.52 24.37 -3.27
N ARG A 187 10.02 23.22 -3.77
CA ARG A 187 9.03 23.17 -4.85
C ARG A 187 7.72 23.80 -4.39
N LYS A 188 7.11 24.62 -5.23
CA LYS A 188 5.80 25.26 -4.99
C LYS A 188 4.68 24.60 -5.79
N GLN A 189 5.02 23.97 -6.89
CA GLN A 189 4.12 23.26 -7.78
C GLN A 189 4.37 21.76 -7.67
N ILE A 190 3.30 20.99 -7.81
CA ILE A 190 3.35 19.54 -7.88
C ILE A 190 2.41 19.05 -8.98
N ILE A 191 2.91 18.17 -9.84
CA ILE A 191 2.08 17.51 -10.85
C ILE A 191 1.17 16.49 -10.14
N VAL A 192 -0.14 16.64 -10.35
CA VAL A 192 -1.15 15.74 -9.78
C VAL A 192 -1.96 15.12 -10.92
N PRO A 193 -1.58 13.93 -11.37
CA PRO A 193 -2.26 13.27 -12.48
C PRO A 193 -3.74 13.06 -12.22
N GLY A 194 -4.59 13.43 -13.20
CA GLY A 194 -6.04 13.33 -13.08
C GLY A 194 -6.65 14.07 -11.89
N GLY A 195 -6.02 15.18 -11.46
CA GLY A 195 -6.48 16.00 -10.34
C GLY A 195 -6.37 15.32 -8.97
N GLY A 196 -5.72 14.15 -8.89
CA GLY A 196 -5.56 13.40 -7.65
C GLY A 196 -6.87 12.87 -7.07
N THR A 197 -7.90 12.67 -7.89
CA THR A 197 -9.25 12.29 -7.44
C THR A 197 -9.41 10.81 -7.12
N THR A 198 -8.40 9.99 -7.41
CA THR A 198 -8.44 8.55 -7.14
C THR A 198 -8.31 8.25 -5.65
N LEU A 199 -9.20 7.39 -5.14
CA LEU A 199 -9.17 6.89 -3.77
C LEU A 199 -8.17 5.73 -3.66
N VAL A 200 -7.38 5.73 -2.58
CA VAL A 200 -6.41 4.66 -2.31
C VAL A 200 -6.48 4.24 -0.85
N SER A 201 -6.75 2.96 -0.62
CA SER A 201 -6.60 2.36 0.70
C SER A 201 -5.12 2.32 1.09
N ARG A 202 -4.79 3.01 2.17
CA ARG A 202 -3.48 2.99 2.80
C ARG A 202 -3.61 2.40 4.20
N GLY A 203 -2.51 2.01 4.80
CA GLY A 203 -2.54 1.50 6.16
C GLY A 203 -1.38 2.04 6.97
N PHE A 204 -1.69 2.72 8.07
CA PHE A 204 -0.67 3.12 9.03
C PHE A 204 -0.04 1.88 9.65
N ALA A 205 1.27 1.83 9.71
CA ALA A 205 2.01 0.64 10.14
C ALA A 205 1.50 0.07 11.48
N GLN A 206 1.14 0.92 12.44
CA GLN A 206 0.62 0.49 13.74
C GLN A 206 -0.79 -0.10 13.65
N ASN A 207 -1.68 0.45 12.80
CA ASN A 207 -3.00 -0.11 12.56
C ASN A 207 -2.90 -1.48 11.88
N VAL A 208 -2.03 -1.58 10.87
CA VAL A 208 -1.80 -2.84 10.15
C VAL A 208 -1.18 -3.90 11.07
N ALA A 209 -0.19 -3.55 11.88
CA ALA A 209 0.39 -4.47 12.88
C ALA A 209 -0.64 -4.92 13.91
N HIS A 210 -1.49 -4.01 14.40
CA HIS A 210 -2.61 -4.33 15.28
C HIS A 210 -3.53 -5.38 14.67
N GLY A 211 -3.93 -5.21 13.40
CA GLY A 211 -4.79 -6.18 12.73
C GLY A 211 -4.17 -7.58 12.60
N VAL A 212 -2.85 -7.66 12.36
CA VAL A 212 -2.12 -8.94 12.34
C VAL A 212 -2.12 -9.59 13.73
N LEU A 213 -1.93 -8.81 14.78
CA LEU A 213 -1.94 -9.29 16.16
C LEU A 213 -3.33 -9.78 16.61
N LEU A 214 -4.42 -9.21 16.11
CA LEU A 214 -5.76 -9.75 16.32
C LEU A 214 -5.93 -11.19 15.82
N ALA A 215 -5.24 -11.55 14.73
CA ALA A 215 -5.24 -12.94 14.25
C ALA A 215 -4.40 -13.87 15.13
N VAL A 216 -3.38 -13.36 15.85
CA VAL A 216 -2.67 -14.12 16.90
C VAL A 216 -3.63 -14.43 18.03
N ASP A 217 -4.42 -13.43 18.47
CA ASP A 217 -5.38 -13.55 19.55
C ASP A 217 -6.63 -14.40 19.20
N SER A 218 -6.91 -14.60 17.91
CA SER A 218 -8.13 -15.28 17.41
C SER A 218 -7.77 -16.41 16.44
N PRO A 219 -7.04 -17.45 16.89
CA PRO A 219 -6.52 -18.49 16.01
C PRO A 219 -7.62 -19.32 15.29
N GLU A 220 -8.76 -19.58 15.97
CA GLU A 220 -9.86 -20.33 15.37
C GLU A 220 -10.65 -19.47 14.36
N ALA A 221 -10.97 -18.22 14.71
CA ALA A 221 -11.73 -17.34 13.83
C ALA A 221 -10.98 -16.97 12.56
N SER A 222 -9.64 -16.91 12.63
CA SER A 222 -8.77 -16.56 11.51
C SER A 222 -8.20 -17.78 10.76
N ALA A 223 -8.58 -19.00 11.15
CA ALA A 223 -8.12 -20.23 10.51
C ALA A 223 -8.54 -20.31 9.05
N GLY A 224 -7.57 -20.49 8.15
CA GLY A 224 -7.81 -20.60 6.71
C GLY A 224 -8.34 -19.31 6.07
N GLN A 225 -8.19 -18.17 6.72
CA GLN A 225 -8.74 -16.91 6.22
C GLN A 225 -7.70 -16.06 5.51
N ILE A 226 -8.18 -15.34 4.48
CA ILE A 226 -7.46 -14.26 3.83
C ILE A 226 -8.20 -12.96 4.18
N TYR A 227 -7.46 -11.93 4.59
CA TYR A 227 -8.03 -10.63 4.96
C TYR A 227 -7.40 -9.50 4.16
N ASN A 228 -8.25 -8.62 3.64
CA ASN A 228 -7.84 -7.27 3.33
C ASN A 228 -7.61 -6.50 4.63
N ILE A 229 -6.58 -5.65 4.64
CA ILE A 229 -6.30 -4.76 5.76
C ILE A 229 -5.86 -3.39 5.27
N ALA A 230 -6.38 -2.33 5.87
CA ALA A 230 -6.05 -0.93 5.62
C ALA A 230 -6.59 -0.09 6.79
N ASP A 231 -6.30 1.21 6.80
CA ASP A 231 -6.98 2.14 7.70
C ASP A 231 -8.49 2.13 7.40
N GLU A 232 -9.30 2.01 8.46
CA GLU A 232 -10.75 1.83 8.32
C GLU A 232 -11.53 3.13 8.47
N SER A 233 -10.92 4.10 9.16
CA SER A 233 -11.61 5.34 9.55
C SER A 233 -11.74 6.33 8.40
N LEU A 234 -10.78 6.35 7.47
CA LEU A 234 -10.74 7.34 6.40
C LEU A 234 -9.97 6.81 5.18
N THR A 235 -10.63 6.77 4.02
CA THR A 235 -9.96 6.51 2.73
C THR A 235 -9.83 7.83 1.97
N LEU A 236 -8.59 8.27 1.81
CA LEU A 236 -8.26 9.55 1.17
C LEU A 236 -8.09 9.40 -0.34
N THR A 237 -8.42 10.45 -1.06
CA THR A 237 -7.94 10.65 -2.42
C THR A 237 -6.43 10.94 -2.41
N ASN A 238 -5.76 10.74 -3.54
CA ASN A 238 -4.35 11.10 -3.66
C ASN A 238 -4.11 12.60 -3.43
N GLY A 239 -5.02 13.45 -3.90
CA GLY A 239 -4.93 14.89 -3.69
C GLY A 239 -5.05 15.28 -2.21
N GLU A 240 -5.98 14.66 -1.47
CA GLU A 240 -6.10 14.88 -0.02
C GLU A 240 -4.88 14.38 0.73
N TRP A 241 -4.36 13.23 0.34
CA TRP A 241 -3.09 12.70 0.88
C TRP A 241 -1.94 13.69 0.75
N ILE A 242 -1.74 14.23 -0.46
CA ILE A 242 -0.69 15.23 -0.72
C ILE A 242 -0.89 16.47 0.18
N ARG A 243 -2.14 16.97 0.27
CA ARG A 243 -2.44 18.16 1.10
C ARG A 243 -2.17 17.90 2.58
N LEU A 244 -2.57 16.74 3.12
CA LEU A 244 -2.33 16.42 4.53
C LEU A 244 -0.84 16.28 4.84
N VAL A 245 -0.07 15.63 3.96
CA VAL A 245 1.41 15.56 4.12
C VAL A 245 2.02 16.96 4.10
N ALA A 246 1.61 17.80 3.15
CA ALA A 246 2.11 19.17 3.03
C ALA A 246 1.73 20.03 4.24
N GLN A 247 0.50 19.90 4.75
CA GLN A 247 0.02 20.62 5.92
C GLN A 247 0.86 20.34 7.17
N VAL A 248 1.32 19.11 7.39
CA VAL A 248 2.21 18.77 8.52
C VAL A 248 3.54 19.52 8.45
N MET A 249 3.97 19.91 7.24
CA MET A 249 5.21 20.65 6.99
C MET A 249 4.97 22.17 6.81
N ASP A 250 3.78 22.66 7.12
CA ASP A 250 3.37 24.07 6.92
C ASP A 250 3.63 24.54 5.48
N HIS A 251 3.26 23.69 4.51
CA HIS A 251 3.48 23.93 3.10
C HIS A 251 2.19 23.81 2.31
N GLU A 252 2.07 24.62 1.26
CA GLU A 252 0.98 24.60 0.31
C GLU A 252 1.53 24.46 -1.11
N PHE A 253 1.01 23.46 -1.86
CA PHE A 253 1.33 23.27 -3.25
C PHE A 253 0.26 23.87 -4.17
N GLU A 254 0.70 24.50 -5.24
CA GLU A 254 -0.12 24.66 -6.43
C GLU A 254 -0.19 23.33 -7.17
N PHE A 255 -1.40 22.75 -7.28
CA PHE A 255 -1.63 21.50 -7.98
C PHE A 255 -1.73 21.74 -9.48
N ILE A 256 -0.86 21.10 -10.24
CA ILE A 256 -0.88 21.09 -11.70
C ILE A 256 -1.53 19.78 -12.15
N GLU A 257 -2.80 19.87 -12.51
CA GLU A 257 -3.57 18.73 -12.99
C GLU A 257 -3.20 18.40 -14.44
N ILE A 258 -2.53 17.27 -14.66
CA ILE A 258 -2.22 16.77 -16.00
C ILE A 258 -2.94 15.42 -16.17
N PRO A 259 -3.72 15.22 -17.26
CA PRO A 259 -4.32 13.94 -17.57
C PRO A 259 -3.29 12.82 -17.65
N PHE A 260 -3.64 11.63 -17.18
CA PHE A 260 -2.71 10.48 -17.17
C PHE A 260 -2.14 10.14 -18.55
N ASP A 261 -2.95 10.24 -19.59
CA ASP A 261 -2.58 9.94 -20.98
C ASP A 261 -1.65 10.98 -21.61
N MET A 262 -1.52 12.15 -20.99
CA MET A 262 -0.60 13.22 -21.38
C MET A 262 0.73 13.17 -20.65
N LEU A 263 0.89 12.29 -19.66
CA LEU A 263 2.16 12.13 -18.97
C LEU A 263 3.20 11.47 -19.89
N PRO A 264 4.43 12.00 -19.95
CA PRO A 264 5.52 11.35 -20.69
C PRO A 264 5.81 9.94 -20.16
N PRO A 265 6.36 9.04 -21.00
CA PRO A 265 6.74 7.70 -20.57
C PRO A 265 7.60 7.66 -19.31
N ALA A 266 8.52 8.62 -19.15
CA ALA A 266 9.38 8.74 -17.95
C ALA A 266 8.60 8.98 -16.65
N PHE A 267 7.40 9.56 -16.73
CA PHE A 267 6.50 9.77 -15.60
C PHE A 267 5.40 8.71 -15.50
N ALA A 268 5.25 7.85 -16.52
CA ALA A 268 4.19 6.86 -16.55
C ALA A 268 4.47 5.65 -15.65
N ASP A 269 5.74 5.29 -15.49
CA ASP A 269 6.14 4.16 -14.65
C ASP A 269 6.18 4.53 -13.17
N ALA A 270 6.43 5.79 -12.86
CA ALA A 270 6.41 6.33 -11.51
C ALA A 270 6.13 7.84 -11.51
N PRO A 271 4.90 8.27 -11.83
CA PRO A 271 4.56 9.66 -11.62
C PRO A 271 4.65 9.96 -10.12
N PRO A 272 5.31 11.02 -9.73
CA PRO A 272 5.35 11.44 -8.34
C PRO A 272 4.05 12.13 -7.92
N PRO A 273 3.57 11.87 -6.73
CA PRO A 273 3.65 10.64 -5.96
C PRO A 273 2.88 9.52 -6.67
N THR A 274 3.35 8.27 -6.61
CA THR A 274 2.82 7.14 -7.41
C THR A 274 1.31 7.11 -7.44
N LEU A 275 0.72 7.51 -8.56
CA LEU A 275 -0.71 7.67 -8.73
C LEU A 275 -1.22 6.70 -9.79
N PHE A 276 -2.23 5.95 -9.42
CA PHE A 276 -2.92 5.07 -10.34
C PHE A 276 -4.14 5.79 -10.93
N PRO A 277 -4.49 5.55 -12.21
CA PRO A 277 -5.64 6.18 -12.85
C PRO A 277 -6.99 5.59 -12.40
N TYR A 278 -7.02 4.76 -11.37
CA TYR A 278 -8.20 4.07 -10.86
C TYR A 278 -8.18 3.98 -9.34
N HIS A 279 -9.37 3.81 -8.76
CA HIS A 279 -9.51 3.65 -7.31
C HIS A 279 -8.95 2.31 -6.85
N GLN A 280 -8.24 2.32 -5.73
CA GLN A 280 -7.73 1.13 -5.05
C GLN A 280 -8.29 1.10 -3.63
N VAL A 281 -9.56 0.74 -3.48
CA VAL A 281 -10.26 0.71 -2.21
C VAL A 281 -10.57 -0.72 -1.80
N MET A 282 -10.11 -1.12 -0.62
CA MET A 282 -10.34 -2.43 -0.03
C MET A 282 -11.61 -2.46 0.79
N ASP A 283 -12.39 -3.52 0.66
CA ASP A 283 -13.46 -3.84 1.62
C ASP A 283 -12.84 -4.47 2.87
N LEU A 284 -13.11 -3.88 4.02
CA LEU A 284 -12.62 -4.33 5.33
C LEU A 284 -13.71 -5.00 6.17
N THR A 285 -14.87 -5.27 5.59
CA THR A 285 -16.01 -5.83 6.31
C THR A 285 -15.67 -7.16 6.99
N LYS A 286 -14.93 -8.03 6.29
CA LYS A 286 -14.55 -9.35 6.79
C LYS A 286 -13.68 -9.29 8.04
N ILE A 287 -12.58 -8.54 8.00
CA ILE A 287 -11.67 -8.41 9.14
C ILE A 287 -12.35 -7.71 10.33
N LYS A 288 -13.21 -6.73 10.05
CA LYS A 288 -13.99 -6.02 11.09
C LYS A 288 -14.99 -6.94 11.79
N GLN A 289 -15.66 -7.78 11.04
CA GLN A 289 -16.67 -8.70 11.60
C GLN A 289 -16.06 -9.89 12.31
N GLN A 290 -14.98 -10.45 11.79
CA GLN A 290 -14.40 -11.69 12.34
C GLN A 290 -13.36 -11.44 13.43
N LEU A 291 -12.57 -10.36 13.31
CA LEU A 291 -11.49 -10.06 14.25
C LEU A 291 -11.72 -8.78 15.08
N GLY A 292 -12.83 -8.08 14.84
CA GLY A 292 -13.12 -6.83 15.54
C GLY A 292 -12.18 -5.68 15.20
N TYR A 293 -11.51 -5.75 14.03
CA TYR A 293 -10.51 -4.75 13.62
C TYR A 293 -11.06 -3.32 13.68
N ARG A 294 -10.26 -2.43 14.26
CA ARG A 294 -10.43 -0.97 14.28
C ARG A 294 -9.07 -0.31 14.24
N ASP A 295 -9.00 0.88 13.67
CA ASP A 295 -7.81 1.71 13.77
C ASP A 295 -7.51 2.04 15.23
N VAL A 296 -6.25 1.86 15.64
CA VAL A 296 -5.74 2.28 16.95
C VAL A 296 -5.10 3.65 16.91
N VAL A 297 -4.79 4.13 15.70
CA VAL A 297 -4.28 5.48 15.44
C VAL A 297 -5.10 6.10 14.32
N PRO A 298 -5.69 7.30 14.52
CA PRO A 298 -6.36 8.04 13.45
C PRO A 298 -5.42 8.33 12.27
N VAL A 299 -5.95 8.35 11.05
CA VAL A 299 -5.18 8.54 9.80
C VAL A 299 -4.34 9.81 9.84
N GLU A 300 -4.93 10.93 10.27
CA GLU A 300 -4.25 12.22 10.36
C GLU A 300 -3.05 12.16 11.32
N LYS A 301 -3.20 11.44 12.43
CA LYS A 301 -2.10 11.24 13.39
C LYS A 301 -1.03 10.32 12.83
N GLY A 302 -1.42 9.29 12.08
CA GLY A 302 -0.49 8.41 11.37
C GLY A 302 0.35 9.16 10.34
N ILE A 303 -0.28 10.07 9.58
CA ILE A 303 0.41 10.95 8.63
C ILE A 303 1.38 11.89 9.37
N GLU A 304 0.94 12.53 10.44
CA GLU A 304 1.79 13.40 11.25
C GLU A 304 3.05 12.67 11.75
N LEU A 305 2.88 11.50 12.33
CA LEU A 305 3.99 10.69 12.83
C LEU A 305 4.97 10.29 11.71
N THR A 306 4.44 9.93 10.55
CA THR A 306 5.23 9.54 9.39
C THR A 306 6.06 10.71 8.86
N VAL A 307 5.42 11.85 8.62
CA VAL A 307 6.08 13.04 8.08
C VAL A 307 7.13 13.57 9.05
N ARG A 308 6.83 13.62 10.35
CA ARG A 308 7.80 14.04 11.38
C ARG A 308 9.02 13.12 11.40
N TRP A 309 8.80 11.80 11.30
CA TRP A 309 9.89 10.85 11.29
C TRP A 309 10.82 11.05 10.09
N PHE A 310 10.29 11.13 8.87
CA PHE A 310 11.09 11.37 7.67
C PHE A 310 11.70 12.77 7.60
N SER A 311 11.10 13.76 8.24
CA SER A 311 11.71 15.10 8.39
C SER A 311 12.96 15.06 9.26
N GLN A 312 12.96 14.23 10.31
CA GLN A 312 14.09 14.02 11.22
C GLN A 312 15.12 13.01 10.69
N ASN A 313 14.67 12.06 9.86
CA ASN A 313 15.47 10.99 9.25
C ASN A 313 15.36 11.05 7.72
N PRO A 314 15.90 12.09 7.10
CA PRO A 314 15.80 12.27 5.65
C PRO A 314 16.53 11.16 4.90
N LEU A 315 15.92 10.70 3.82
CA LEU A 315 16.57 9.74 2.93
C LEU A 315 17.73 10.44 2.18
N PRO A 316 18.85 9.75 2.02
CA PRO A 316 19.95 10.29 1.23
C PRO A 316 19.53 10.40 -0.25
N PRO A 317 19.77 11.54 -0.91
CA PRO A 317 19.47 11.71 -2.33
C PRO A 317 20.17 10.64 -3.19
N GLY A 318 19.40 9.97 -4.06
CA GLY A 318 19.90 8.87 -4.90
C GLY A 318 20.23 7.58 -4.13
N GLY A 319 19.89 7.49 -2.85
CA GLY A 319 20.05 6.27 -2.05
C GLY A 319 19.06 5.17 -2.43
N ASP A 320 19.35 3.93 -2.01
CA ASP A 320 18.59 2.74 -2.40
C ASP A 320 17.09 2.86 -2.15
N VAL A 321 16.67 3.42 -1.01
CA VAL A 321 15.25 3.59 -0.66
C VAL A 321 14.59 4.62 -1.58
N GLU A 322 15.27 5.71 -1.91
CA GLU A 322 14.76 6.73 -2.82
C GLU A 322 14.65 6.19 -4.25
N LEU A 323 15.63 5.41 -4.71
CA LEU A 323 15.60 4.76 -6.02
C LEU A 323 14.44 3.77 -6.16
N LEU A 324 14.07 3.08 -5.08
CA LEU A 324 12.92 2.15 -5.07
C LEU A 324 11.58 2.85 -5.29
N LEU A 325 11.48 4.16 -5.02
CA LEU A 325 10.26 4.93 -5.30
C LEU A 325 10.02 5.11 -6.80
N GLY A 326 11.07 5.04 -7.61
CA GLY A 326 11.02 5.29 -9.04
C GLY A 326 10.74 6.75 -9.41
N ASP A 327 10.78 7.66 -8.42
CA ASP A 327 10.66 9.11 -8.62
C ASP A 327 12.02 9.68 -8.98
N PRO A 328 12.21 10.22 -10.20
CA PRO A 328 13.52 10.71 -10.63
C PRO A 328 13.91 12.05 -10.00
N PHE A 329 12.97 12.77 -9.36
CA PHE A 329 13.14 14.14 -8.86
C PHE A 329 13.79 15.08 -9.90
N ASN A 330 13.42 14.88 -11.17
CA ASN A 330 13.93 15.69 -12.27
C ASN A 330 13.07 16.94 -12.45
N TYR A 331 13.31 17.95 -11.64
CA TYR A 331 12.51 19.17 -11.61
C TYR A 331 12.58 19.98 -12.91
N GLU A 332 13.68 19.91 -13.65
CA GLU A 332 13.77 20.55 -14.95
C GLU A 332 12.79 19.94 -15.97
N ALA A 333 12.65 18.62 -15.95
CA ALA A 333 11.67 17.94 -16.79
C ALA A 333 10.24 18.21 -16.32
N GLU A 334 9.99 18.26 -14.99
CA GLU A 334 8.69 18.64 -14.44
C GLU A 334 8.30 20.06 -14.87
N ASP A 335 9.20 21.02 -14.73
CA ASP A 335 8.95 22.43 -15.07
C ASP A 335 8.66 22.59 -16.56
N ARG A 336 9.42 21.92 -17.43
CA ARG A 336 9.13 21.92 -18.89
C ARG A 336 7.76 21.34 -19.19
N LEU A 337 7.38 20.24 -18.53
CA LEU A 337 6.07 19.63 -18.74
C LEU A 337 4.96 20.56 -18.29
N ILE A 338 5.12 21.21 -17.13
CA ILE A 338 4.18 22.18 -16.59
C ILE A 338 4.01 23.35 -17.57
N ASP A 339 5.11 23.94 -18.04
CA ASP A 339 5.09 25.08 -18.96
C ASP A 339 4.38 24.73 -20.28
N MET A 340 4.71 23.58 -20.88
CA MET A 340 4.08 23.11 -22.09
C MET A 340 2.58 22.89 -21.88
N TYR A 341 2.21 22.16 -20.82
CA TYR A 341 0.81 21.84 -20.54
C TYR A 341 -0.03 23.08 -20.23
N CYS A 342 0.50 24.02 -19.45
CA CYS A 342 -0.20 25.25 -19.11
C CYS A 342 -0.41 26.14 -20.36
N THR A 343 0.62 26.28 -21.21
CA THR A 343 0.57 27.10 -22.41
C THR A 343 -0.40 26.51 -23.45
N ASP A 344 -0.21 25.26 -23.82
CA ASP A 344 -1.04 24.61 -24.84
C ASP A 344 -2.47 24.35 -24.34
N GLY A 345 -2.59 24.02 -23.04
CA GLY A 345 -3.87 23.82 -22.39
C GLY A 345 -4.73 25.08 -22.37
N GLU A 346 -4.15 26.27 -22.13
CA GLU A 346 -4.89 27.52 -22.19
C GLU A 346 -5.34 27.85 -23.62
N GLN A 347 -4.49 27.64 -24.60
CA GLN A 347 -4.87 27.79 -26.00
C GLN A 347 -6.03 26.86 -26.39
N LEU A 348 -5.97 25.60 -25.94
CA LEU A 348 -7.07 24.65 -26.18
C LEU A 348 -8.35 25.08 -25.50
N ARG A 349 -8.30 25.50 -24.21
CA ARG A 349 -9.49 26.02 -23.49
C ARG A 349 -10.10 27.22 -24.18
N GLN A 350 -9.31 28.16 -24.70
CA GLN A 350 -9.78 29.32 -25.44
C GLN A 350 -10.53 28.89 -26.73
N ARG A 351 -9.98 27.91 -27.45
CA ARG A 351 -10.63 27.35 -28.63
C ARG A 351 -11.94 26.63 -28.29
N LEU A 352 -11.97 25.84 -27.23
CA LEU A 352 -13.15 25.12 -26.76
C LEU A 352 -14.29 26.06 -26.34
N ARG A 353 -13.96 27.20 -25.70
CA ARG A 353 -14.97 28.23 -25.34
C ARG A 353 -15.65 28.87 -26.58
N GLN A 354 -15.06 28.76 -27.74
CA GLN A 354 -15.64 29.27 -29.02
C GLN A 354 -16.60 28.28 -29.70
N LEU A 355 -16.65 27.03 -29.22
CA LEU A 355 -17.57 26.04 -29.75
C LEU A 355 -19.02 26.42 -29.39
N PRO A 356 -19.96 26.25 -30.34
CA PRO A 356 -21.37 26.53 -30.08
C PRO A 356 -21.88 25.54 -29.00
N VAL A 357 -22.37 26.08 -27.89
CA VAL A 357 -23.02 25.29 -26.84
C VAL A 357 -24.53 25.34 -27.10
N SER A 358 -25.16 24.18 -27.23
CA SER A 358 -26.62 24.11 -27.27
C SER A 358 -27.17 24.45 -25.87
N ASP A 359 -28.20 25.28 -25.82
CA ASP A 359 -28.90 25.65 -24.58
C ASP A 359 -29.73 24.43 -24.11
N VAL A 360 -29.03 23.44 -23.53
CA VAL A 360 -29.69 22.27 -22.95
C VAL A 360 -30.18 22.62 -21.57
N ARG A 361 -31.48 22.85 -21.45
CA ARG A 361 -32.13 23.03 -20.17
C ARG A 361 -32.41 21.65 -19.56
N PHE A 362 -31.84 21.37 -18.40
CA PHE A 362 -32.22 20.22 -17.61
C PHE A 362 -33.58 20.46 -16.96
N GLU A 363 -34.61 19.75 -17.43
CA GLU A 363 -35.91 19.76 -16.75
C GLU A 363 -35.95 18.68 -15.68
N HIS A 364 -36.36 19.09 -14.47
CA HIS A 364 -36.50 18.16 -13.36
C HIS A 364 -37.60 17.13 -13.70
N PRO A 365 -37.37 15.81 -13.55
CA PRO A 365 -38.32 14.78 -14.01
C PRO A 365 -39.63 14.72 -13.21
N TYR A 366 -39.72 15.44 -12.08
CA TYR A 366 -40.95 15.47 -11.28
C TYR A 366 -41.85 16.62 -11.72
N PRO A 367 -43.12 16.35 -12.04
CA PRO A 367 -44.08 17.40 -12.34
C PRO A 367 -44.37 18.21 -11.07
N HIS A 368 -43.75 19.37 -10.95
CA HIS A 368 -44.13 20.34 -9.94
C HIS A 368 -45.07 21.36 -10.53
N PRO A 369 -46.15 21.76 -9.83
CA PRO A 369 -46.93 22.91 -10.23
C PRO A 369 -46.00 24.14 -10.19
N ARG A 370 -45.59 24.63 -11.36
CA ARG A 370 -44.79 25.86 -11.48
C ARG A 370 -45.70 27.08 -11.23
N LYS A 371 -45.32 27.93 -10.31
CA LYS A 371 -45.90 29.28 -10.20
C LYS A 371 -45.29 30.16 -11.30
N PRO A 372 -46.04 31.14 -11.81
CA PRO A 372 -45.46 32.15 -12.70
C PRO A 372 -44.26 32.81 -12.04
N GLY A 373 -43.09 32.76 -12.71
CA GLY A 373 -41.84 33.30 -12.17
C GLY A 373 -40.92 32.32 -11.43
N ASP A 374 -41.28 31.04 -11.34
CA ASP A 374 -40.42 29.99 -10.80
C ASP A 374 -39.30 29.69 -11.82
N LEU A 375 -38.14 30.27 -11.59
CA LEU A 375 -36.92 30.03 -12.38
C LEU A 375 -36.20 28.82 -11.76
N ARG A 376 -36.32 27.65 -12.39
CA ARG A 376 -35.47 26.50 -12.10
C ARG A 376 -34.55 26.23 -13.27
#